data_964a4a762d8e926b6406a7b7a291a1c3
#
_entry.id   964a4a762d8e926b6406a7b7a291a1c3
#
_cell.length_a   1.000
_cell.length_b   1.000
_cell.length_c   1.000
_cell.angle_alpha   90.00
_cell.angle_beta   90.00
_cell.angle_gamma   90.00
#
_symmetry.space_group_name_H-M   'P 1'
#
loop_
_entity.id
_entity.type
_entity.pdbx_description
1 polymer ?
#
loop_
_entity_poly.entity_id
_entity_poly.type
_entity_poly.pdbx_seq_one_letter_code
_entity_poly.pdbx_strand_id
1 'polypeptide(L)'
;MNYLFILLGIIIILILYAIYIYVYPSKTAVSNANYLLNGVKQVPFTSLENPSSTKYSIEVWIYANDVKQASASHANSGINGNASGCIFEVKTGNNSIYHLDLFNNADLCLYNSTNTPTIVINNFPLQKWCHVLISVNKNLVDMYLDGKLLKSIKTRNTSSFPTEESVINFGKGNIFISGMNRTVTTTDMNTALNKYLSGNAGLKWTNYGVSLSLFKDNKEQKNFNLF
;
A
#
# COMPACT_ATOMS: atom_id res chain seq x y z
N MET A 1 38.23 -30.40 3.35
CA MET A 1 37.04 -29.83 4.00
C MET A 1 35.84 -30.35 3.23
N ASN A 2 34.90 -31.06 3.91
CA ASN A 2 33.81 -31.72 3.21
C ASN A 2 32.75 -30.69 2.75
N TYR A 3 32.71 -30.41 1.45
CA TYR A 3 31.70 -29.51 0.84
C TYR A 3 30.28 -29.89 1.21
N LEU A 4 30.04 -31.17 1.54
CA LEU A 4 28.73 -31.66 2.00
C LEU A 4 28.27 -30.97 3.30
N PHE A 5 29.16 -30.73 4.26
CA PHE A 5 28.80 -30.04 5.52
C PHE A 5 28.54 -28.57 5.31
N ILE A 6 29.24 -27.93 4.36
CA ILE A 6 28.99 -26.54 3.99
C ILE A 6 27.60 -26.42 3.34
N LEU A 7 27.28 -27.31 2.40
CA LEU A 7 25.99 -27.34 1.72
C LEU A 7 24.84 -27.56 2.72
N LEU A 8 25.03 -28.55 3.65
CA LEU A 8 24.05 -28.83 4.69
C LEU A 8 23.84 -27.61 5.60
N GLY A 9 24.90 -26.90 5.97
CA GLY A 9 24.82 -25.67 6.77
C GLY A 9 24.00 -24.58 6.07
N ILE A 10 24.21 -24.36 4.77
CA ILE A 10 23.45 -23.39 3.97
C ILE A 10 21.95 -23.77 3.93
N ILE A 11 21.64 -25.05 3.72
CA ILE A 11 20.25 -25.53 3.69
C ILE A 11 19.55 -25.29 5.04
N ILE A 12 20.23 -25.57 6.16
CA ILE A 12 19.69 -25.32 7.49
C ILE A 12 19.40 -23.83 7.71
N ILE A 13 20.32 -22.94 7.30
CA ILE A 13 20.12 -21.49 7.42
C ILE A 13 18.91 -21.04 6.60
N LEU A 14 18.74 -21.53 5.37
CA LEU A 14 17.59 -21.21 4.52
C LEU A 14 16.27 -21.70 5.13
N ILE A 15 16.26 -22.89 5.72
CA ILE A 15 15.07 -23.42 6.42
C ILE A 15 14.74 -22.56 7.64
N LEU A 16 15.73 -22.21 8.46
CA LEU A 16 15.52 -21.35 9.63
C LEU A 16 15.02 -19.97 9.22
N TYR A 17 15.55 -19.40 8.14
CA TYR A 17 15.08 -18.14 7.60
C TYR A 17 13.63 -18.21 7.09
N ALA A 18 13.26 -19.29 6.41
CA ALA A 18 11.89 -19.52 5.95
C ALA A 18 10.92 -19.66 7.14
N ILE A 19 11.33 -20.42 8.17
CA ILE A 19 10.55 -20.56 9.42
C ILE A 19 10.41 -19.20 10.11
N TYR A 20 11.48 -18.40 10.18
CA TYR A 20 11.44 -17.07 10.78
C TYR A 20 10.41 -16.16 10.09
N ILE A 21 10.42 -16.08 8.75
CA ILE A 21 9.44 -15.29 7.99
C ILE A 21 8.00 -15.80 8.21
N TYR A 22 7.82 -17.11 8.32
CA TYR A 22 6.49 -17.69 8.54
C TYR A 22 5.96 -17.42 9.95
N VAL A 23 6.81 -17.52 10.98
CA VAL A 23 6.43 -17.33 12.39
C VAL A 23 6.29 -15.85 12.76
N TYR A 24 7.09 -14.98 12.15
CA TYR A 24 7.07 -13.53 12.42
C TYR A 24 6.60 -12.73 11.20
N PRO A 25 5.31 -12.82 10.82
CA PRO A 25 4.78 -12.02 9.73
C PRO A 25 4.93 -10.54 10.05
N SER A 26 5.23 -9.74 9.01
CA SER A 26 5.32 -8.30 9.16
C SER A 26 3.97 -7.71 9.59
N LYS A 27 3.94 -7.00 10.72
CA LYS A 27 2.76 -6.27 11.21
C LYS A 27 2.48 -4.98 10.42
N THR A 28 3.26 -4.69 9.40
CA THR A 28 3.06 -3.54 8.52
C THR A 28 2.05 -3.82 7.41
N ALA A 29 1.89 -5.10 7.03
CA ALA A 29 1.01 -5.49 5.94
C ALA A 29 -0.46 -5.38 6.32
N VAL A 30 -1.21 -4.57 5.58
CA VAL A 30 -2.67 -4.45 5.66
C VAL A 30 -3.34 -5.37 4.64
N SER A 31 -2.81 -5.43 3.42
CA SER A 31 -3.28 -6.34 2.36
C SER A 31 -2.16 -6.63 1.37
N ASN A 32 -1.74 -7.89 1.28
CA ASN A 32 -0.65 -8.32 0.40
C ASN A 32 -1.11 -8.79 -0.98
N ALA A 33 -2.39 -9.18 -1.11
CA ALA A 33 -2.93 -9.71 -2.35
C ALA A 33 -3.69 -8.65 -3.14
N ASN A 34 -3.85 -8.88 -4.44
CA ASN A 34 -4.77 -8.11 -5.25
C ASN A 34 -6.19 -8.33 -4.74
N TYR A 35 -6.85 -7.25 -4.37
CA TYR A 35 -8.17 -7.29 -3.78
C TYR A 35 -9.11 -6.32 -4.50
N LEU A 36 -10.22 -6.86 -5.03
CA LEU A 36 -11.30 -6.04 -5.56
C LEU A 36 -12.12 -5.48 -4.40
N LEU A 37 -12.33 -4.17 -4.39
CA LEU A 37 -13.08 -3.49 -3.33
C LEU A 37 -14.56 -3.93 -3.35
N ASN A 38 -14.99 -4.61 -2.29
CA ASN A 38 -16.37 -5.11 -2.14
C ASN A 38 -17.07 -4.59 -0.88
N GLY A 39 -16.41 -3.74 -0.09
CA GLY A 39 -16.97 -3.12 1.11
C GLY A 39 -17.03 -4.02 2.35
N VAL A 40 -16.46 -5.23 2.29
CA VAL A 40 -16.58 -6.21 3.39
C VAL A 40 -15.33 -6.27 4.26
N LYS A 41 -14.15 -6.01 3.68
CA LYS A 41 -12.89 -6.19 4.40
C LYS A 41 -12.66 -5.05 5.40
N GLN A 42 -12.34 -5.44 6.63
CA GLN A 42 -11.91 -4.57 7.71
C GLN A 42 -10.61 -5.08 8.32
N VAL A 43 -9.73 -4.15 8.70
CA VAL A 43 -8.46 -4.47 9.36
C VAL A 43 -8.35 -3.65 10.64
N PRO A 44 -8.35 -4.29 11.83
CA PRO A 44 -8.21 -3.58 13.09
C PRO A 44 -6.76 -3.08 13.27
N PHE A 45 -6.60 -1.91 13.83
CA PHE A 45 -5.28 -1.32 14.10
C PHE A 45 -4.48 -2.10 15.14
N THR A 46 -5.15 -2.87 16.01
CA THR A 46 -4.49 -3.81 16.94
C THR A 46 -3.61 -4.86 16.25
N SER A 47 -3.89 -5.18 14.98
CA SER A 47 -3.07 -6.09 14.17
C SER A 47 -1.83 -5.42 13.57
N LEU A 48 -1.75 -4.09 13.63
CA LEU A 48 -0.68 -3.30 13.04
C LEU A 48 0.34 -2.86 14.09
N GLU A 49 1.55 -2.55 13.63
CA GLU A 49 2.61 -2.04 14.50
C GLU A 49 2.27 -0.63 15.01
N ASN A 50 2.44 -0.41 16.32
CA ASN A 50 2.26 0.87 17.01
C ASN A 50 1.05 1.69 16.50
N PRO A 51 -0.17 1.23 16.82
CA PRO A 51 -1.43 1.79 16.26
C PRO A 51 -1.56 3.30 16.46
N SER A 52 -1.16 3.79 17.63
CA SER A 52 -1.33 5.20 18.06
C SER A 52 -0.21 6.14 17.62
N SER A 53 0.66 5.69 16.71
CA SER A 53 1.76 6.55 16.24
C SER A 53 1.23 7.77 15.50
N THR A 54 1.77 8.95 15.85
CA THR A 54 1.50 10.23 15.16
C THR A 54 2.40 10.45 13.93
N LYS A 55 3.34 9.51 13.70
CA LYS A 55 4.23 9.49 12.55
C LYS A 55 4.06 8.14 11.87
N TYR A 56 3.56 8.13 10.65
CA TYR A 56 3.36 6.90 9.89
C TYR A 56 3.28 7.20 8.40
N SER A 57 3.43 6.17 7.60
CA SER A 57 3.08 6.23 6.19
C SER A 57 2.18 5.06 5.82
N ILE A 58 1.29 5.31 4.88
CA ILE A 58 0.43 4.30 4.25
C ILE A 58 0.72 4.31 2.78
N GLU A 59 0.99 3.14 2.22
CA GLU A 59 1.17 2.93 0.79
C GLU A 59 0.18 1.90 0.28
N VAL A 60 -0.26 2.09 -0.95
CA VAL A 60 -1.18 1.18 -1.62
C VAL A 60 -1.01 1.30 -3.13
N TRP A 61 -1.06 0.17 -3.84
CA TRP A 61 -1.22 0.14 -5.27
C TRP A 61 -2.70 0.11 -5.62
N ILE A 62 -3.11 0.98 -6.54
CA ILE A 62 -4.50 1.17 -6.95
C ILE A 62 -4.61 0.95 -8.45
N TYR A 63 -5.56 0.14 -8.87
CA TYR A 63 -5.97 -0.02 -10.27
C TYR A 63 -7.47 0.22 -10.36
N ALA A 64 -7.86 1.31 -10.98
CA ALA A 64 -9.25 1.66 -11.20
C ALA A 64 -9.64 1.36 -12.66
N ASN A 65 -10.62 0.48 -12.87
CA ASN A 65 -11.12 0.16 -14.21
C ASN A 65 -11.92 1.31 -14.79
N ASP A 66 -12.91 1.73 -14.03
CA ASP A 66 -13.74 2.88 -14.33
C ASP A 66 -14.15 3.54 -13.00
N VAL A 67 -14.57 4.77 -13.10
CA VAL A 67 -15.15 5.50 -11.98
C VAL A 67 -16.64 5.63 -12.22
N LYS A 68 -17.39 4.57 -11.96
CA LYS A 68 -18.85 4.66 -11.97
C LYS A 68 -19.30 5.53 -10.83
N GLN A 69 -20.19 6.44 -11.17
CA GLN A 69 -20.83 7.44 -10.33
C GLN A 69 -20.86 7.07 -8.84
N ALA A 70 -19.90 7.60 -8.09
CA ALA A 70 -20.12 7.79 -6.66
C ALA A 70 -21.30 8.75 -6.57
N SER A 71 -22.43 8.28 -6.10
CA SER A 71 -23.59 9.14 -5.87
C SER A 71 -23.12 10.31 -5.03
N ALA A 72 -23.46 11.52 -5.42
CA ALA A 72 -23.09 12.79 -4.77
C ALA A 72 -23.61 12.92 -3.30
N SER A 73 -23.97 11.81 -2.67
CA SER A 73 -24.50 11.73 -1.31
C SER A 73 -23.46 11.85 -0.19
N HIS A 74 -22.17 12.06 -0.54
CA HIS A 74 -21.12 12.22 0.48
C HIS A 74 -21.13 13.56 1.20
N ALA A 75 -21.92 14.53 0.73
CA ALA A 75 -21.94 15.85 1.36
C ALA A 75 -22.67 15.87 2.72
N ASN A 76 -23.49 14.87 3.08
CA ASN A 76 -24.37 14.95 4.25
C ASN A 76 -24.61 13.67 5.06
N SER A 77 -23.93 12.56 4.77
CA SER A 77 -24.08 11.37 5.62
C SER A 77 -22.72 10.97 6.17
N GLY A 78 -22.68 10.74 7.47
CA GLY A 78 -21.52 10.17 8.15
C GLY A 78 -21.00 8.99 7.33
N ILE A 79 -19.76 9.07 6.94
CA ILE A 79 -19.14 8.21 5.94
C ILE A 79 -19.23 6.78 6.43
N ASN A 80 -20.17 6.03 5.90
CA ASN A 80 -20.14 4.59 6.00
C ASN A 80 -19.27 4.12 4.83
N GLY A 81 -18.19 3.39 5.11
CA GLY A 81 -17.20 2.88 4.12
C GLY A 81 -17.77 2.05 2.95
N ASN A 82 -19.08 2.10 2.73
CA ASN A 82 -19.80 1.49 1.63
C ASN A 82 -20.08 2.45 0.46
N ALA A 83 -19.52 3.67 0.51
CA ALA A 83 -19.75 4.63 -0.56
C ALA A 83 -18.95 4.22 -1.81
N SER A 84 -19.62 4.27 -2.95
CA SER A 84 -19.03 4.04 -4.27
C SER A 84 -17.94 5.10 -4.51
N GLY A 85 -16.68 4.66 -4.67
CA GLY A 85 -15.51 5.54 -4.85
C GLY A 85 -14.57 5.63 -3.65
N CYS A 86 -14.99 5.24 -2.45
CA CYS A 86 -14.08 5.12 -1.31
C CYS A 86 -13.11 3.97 -1.55
N ILE A 87 -11.82 4.24 -1.43
CA ILE A 87 -10.77 3.22 -1.54
C ILE A 87 -10.56 2.61 -0.16
N PHE A 88 -10.29 3.45 0.84
CA PHE A 88 -10.25 3.05 2.23
C PHE A 88 -10.58 4.22 3.16
N GLU A 89 -11.06 3.87 4.33
CA GLU A 89 -11.35 4.81 5.43
C GLU A 89 -10.72 4.28 6.71
N VAL A 90 -10.08 5.15 7.47
CA VAL A 90 -9.66 4.89 8.84
C VAL A 90 -10.60 5.60 9.78
N LYS A 91 -11.23 4.85 10.68
CA LYS A 91 -12.15 5.41 11.67
C LYS A 91 -11.91 4.87 13.06
N THR A 92 -12.27 5.67 14.08
CA THR A 92 -12.35 5.27 15.49
C THR A 92 -13.79 5.44 15.94
N GLY A 93 -14.45 4.34 16.28
CA GLY A 93 -15.88 4.35 16.52
C GLY A 93 -16.66 4.87 15.30
N ASN A 94 -17.43 5.93 15.48
CA ASN A 94 -18.18 6.59 14.41
C ASN A 94 -17.44 7.75 13.71
N ASN A 95 -16.23 8.09 14.20
CA ASN A 95 -15.49 9.24 13.69
C ASN A 95 -14.50 8.80 12.61
N SER A 96 -14.63 9.34 11.39
CA SER A 96 -13.64 9.21 10.34
C SER A 96 -12.41 10.05 10.67
N ILE A 97 -11.23 9.42 10.64
CA ILE A 97 -9.95 10.11 10.88
C ILE A 97 -9.40 10.60 9.55
N TYR A 98 -9.34 9.71 8.58
CA TYR A 98 -9.03 10.05 7.20
C TYR A 98 -9.60 8.98 6.25
N HIS A 99 -9.89 9.39 5.03
CA HIS A 99 -10.29 8.49 3.96
C HIS A 99 -9.77 8.95 2.62
N LEU A 100 -9.62 8.00 1.71
CA LEU A 100 -9.15 8.19 0.35
C LEU A 100 -10.25 7.78 -0.60
N ASP A 101 -10.71 8.75 -1.41
CA ASP A 101 -11.80 8.55 -2.35
C ASP A 101 -11.36 8.85 -3.79
N LEU A 102 -11.92 8.11 -4.73
CA LEU A 102 -11.78 8.36 -6.16
C LEU A 102 -13.13 8.74 -6.76
N PHE A 103 -13.23 9.94 -7.30
CA PHE A 103 -14.46 10.51 -7.86
C PHE A 103 -14.62 10.26 -9.38
N ASN A 104 -15.83 10.50 -9.90
CA ASN A 104 -16.20 10.26 -11.31
C ASN A 104 -15.37 11.03 -12.32
N ASN A 105 -14.89 12.21 -11.93
CA ASN A 105 -13.99 13.04 -12.76
C ASN A 105 -12.53 12.59 -12.69
N ALA A 106 -12.30 11.40 -12.12
CA ALA A 106 -10.97 10.86 -11.83
C ALA A 106 -10.14 11.72 -10.87
N ASP A 107 -10.78 12.45 -9.96
CA ASP A 107 -10.08 13.14 -8.87
C ASP A 107 -9.88 12.19 -7.69
N LEU A 108 -8.63 12.01 -7.28
CA LEU A 108 -8.27 11.29 -6.07
C LEU A 108 -8.20 12.28 -4.91
N CYS A 109 -9.05 12.11 -3.92
CA CYS A 109 -9.21 13.03 -2.81
C CYS A 109 -8.86 12.37 -1.47
N LEU A 110 -7.96 12.98 -0.72
CA LEU A 110 -7.66 12.64 0.67
C LEU A 110 -8.39 13.60 1.60
N TYR A 111 -9.14 13.05 2.53
CA TYR A 111 -9.84 13.77 3.60
C TYR A 111 -9.16 13.50 4.93
N ASN A 112 -9.12 14.48 5.80
CA ASN A 112 -8.59 14.36 7.15
C ASN A 112 -9.59 14.96 8.15
N SER A 113 -10.42 14.11 8.74
CA SER A 113 -11.44 14.46 9.76
C SER A 113 -12.36 15.62 9.40
N THR A 114 -12.48 15.95 8.13
CA THR A 114 -13.28 17.07 7.62
C THR A 114 -14.09 16.61 6.42
N ASN A 115 -15.20 17.30 6.15
CA ASN A 115 -16.04 17.04 4.97
C ASN A 115 -15.44 17.69 3.69
N THR A 116 -14.37 18.43 3.81
CA THR A 116 -13.65 19.03 2.67
C THR A 116 -12.36 18.29 2.41
N PRO A 117 -12.02 18.00 1.14
CA PRO A 117 -10.79 17.30 0.83
C PRO A 117 -9.57 18.14 1.24
N THR A 118 -8.65 17.48 1.91
CA THR A 118 -7.38 18.08 2.34
C THR A 118 -6.38 18.12 1.18
N ILE A 119 -6.37 17.07 0.36
CA ILE A 119 -5.55 16.96 -0.87
C ILE A 119 -6.46 16.49 -1.99
N VAL A 120 -6.36 17.15 -3.15
CA VAL A 120 -7.01 16.74 -4.40
C VAL A 120 -5.94 16.55 -5.46
N ILE A 121 -5.97 15.39 -6.11
CA ILE A 121 -5.16 15.05 -7.28
C ILE A 121 -6.11 14.89 -8.44
N ASN A 122 -6.09 15.83 -9.37
CA ASN A 122 -6.94 15.80 -10.56
C ASN A 122 -6.38 14.82 -11.60
N ASN A 123 -7.28 14.20 -12.35
CA ASN A 123 -6.93 13.28 -13.44
C ASN A 123 -6.07 12.09 -12.97
N PHE A 124 -6.48 11.43 -11.89
CA PHE A 124 -5.85 10.19 -11.47
C PHE A 124 -5.89 9.16 -12.61
N PRO A 125 -4.78 8.49 -12.95
CA PRO A 125 -4.73 7.55 -14.06
C PRO A 125 -5.66 6.36 -13.86
N LEU A 126 -6.52 6.08 -14.85
CA LEU A 126 -7.39 4.92 -14.88
C LEU A 126 -6.76 3.79 -15.69
N GLN A 127 -7.21 2.54 -15.49
CA GLN A 127 -6.78 1.34 -16.22
C GLN A 127 -5.26 1.10 -16.16
N LYS A 128 -4.63 1.55 -15.09
CA LYS A 128 -3.21 1.43 -14.83
C LYS A 128 -2.99 1.27 -13.33
N TRP A 129 -2.02 0.44 -12.94
CA TRP A 129 -1.55 0.39 -11.56
C TRP A 129 -0.80 1.68 -11.22
N CYS A 130 -1.26 2.36 -10.20
CA CYS A 130 -0.63 3.56 -9.64
C CYS A 130 -0.26 3.32 -8.18
N HIS A 131 0.91 3.75 -7.78
CA HIS A 131 1.37 3.69 -6.40
C HIS A 131 1.04 4.98 -5.68
N VAL A 132 0.18 4.92 -4.69
CA VAL A 132 -0.16 6.04 -3.81
C VAL A 132 0.49 5.83 -2.45
N LEU A 133 1.21 6.85 -1.97
CA LEU A 133 1.81 6.84 -0.65
C LEU A 133 1.45 8.14 0.07
N ILE A 134 0.95 7.99 1.29
CA ILE A 134 0.58 9.07 2.19
C ILE A 134 1.52 9.00 3.39
N SER A 135 2.30 10.05 3.63
CA SER A 135 3.22 10.18 4.75
C SER A 135 2.71 11.24 5.72
N VAL A 136 2.51 10.86 6.97
CA VAL A 136 1.96 11.72 8.02
C VAL A 136 3.03 11.94 9.07
N ASN A 137 3.33 13.21 9.37
CA ASN A 137 4.20 13.63 10.46
C ASN A 137 3.46 14.65 11.31
N LYS A 138 2.73 14.17 12.30
CA LYS A 138 1.83 15.01 13.10
C LYS A 138 0.83 15.76 12.20
N ASN A 139 1.00 17.05 12.04
CA ASN A 139 0.13 17.91 11.22
C ASN A 139 0.63 18.14 9.79
N LEU A 140 1.75 17.54 9.39
CA LEU A 140 2.25 17.57 8.01
C LEU A 140 1.83 16.30 7.29
N VAL A 141 1.22 16.47 6.13
CA VAL A 141 0.78 15.36 5.26
C VAL A 141 1.37 15.54 3.88
N ASP A 142 2.16 14.55 3.47
CA ASP A 142 2.75 14.48 2.14
C ASP A 142 2.06 13.35 1.35
N MET A 143 1.72 13.63 0.10
CA MET A 143 1.13 12.65 -0.80
C MET A 143 1.99 12.47 -2.03
N TYR A 144 2.33 11.21 -2.29
CA TYR A 144 3.16 10.79 -3.42
C TYR A 144 2.33 9.95 -4.39
N LEU A 145 2.56 10.12 -5.67
CA LEU A 145 2.02 9.28 -6.74
C LEU A 145 3.19 8.78 -7.60
N ASP A 146 3.25 7.47 -7.79
CA ASP A 146 4.30 6.80 -8.56
C ASP A 146 5.72 7.28 -8.14
N GLY A 147 5.93 7.39 -6.81
CA GLY A 147 7.18 7.81 -6.20
C GLY A 147 7.50 9.30 -6.23
N LYS A 148 6.62 10.14 -6.81
CA LYS A 148 6.81 11.59 -6.91
C LYS A 148 5.94 12.33 -5.91
N LEU A 149 6.51 13.29 -5.18
CA LEU A 149 5.74 14.15 -4.29
C LEU A 149 4.82 15.05 -5.11
N LEU A 150 3.51 14.92 -4.90
CA LEU A 150 2.50 15.74 -5.56
C LEU A 150 2.05 16.92 -4.70
N LYS A 151 1.87 16.67 -3.41
CA LYS A 151 1.34 17.67 -2.49
C LYS A 151 1.94 17.47 -1.11
N SER A 152 2.29 18.59 -0.46
CA SER A 152 2.65 18.66 0.96
C SER A 152 1.80 19.74 1.60
N ILE A 153 1.10 19.41 2.66
CA ILE A 153 0.23 20.35 3.37
C ILE A 153 0.39 20.23 4.86
N LYS A 154 0.18 21.36 5.54
CA LYS A 154 0.06 21.40 6.99
C LYS A 154 -1.41 21.48 7.37
N THR A 155 -1.90 20.41 8.02
CA THR A 155 -3.28 20.37 8.53
C THR A 155 -3.40 21.21 9.80
N ARG A 156 -4.52 21.90 9.97
CA ARG A 156 -4.76 22.72 11.16
C ARG A 156 -5.21 21.90 12.36
N ASN A 157 -5.84 20.75 12.14
CA ASN A 157 -6.36 19.90 13.20
C ASN A 157 -5.39 18.77 13.51
N THR A 158 -4.80 18.82 14.70
CA THR A 158 -3.94 17.77 15.26
C THR A 158 -4.73 16.70 16.02
N SER A 159 -6.07 16.78 16.03
CA SER A 159 -6.88 16.08 17.01
C SER A 159 -7.34 14.68 16.65
N SER A 160 -7.06 14.20 15.44
CA SER A 160 -7.55 12.89 15.01
C SER A 160 -6.42 12.04 14.46
N PHE A 161 -5.74 11.35 15.37
CA PHE A 161 -4.81 10.27 15.03
C PHE A 161 -5.47 8.93 15.27
N PRO A 162 -5.07 7.90 14.51
CA PRO A 162 -5.50 6.54 14.79
C PRO A 162 -5.12 6.12 16.23
N THR A 163 -5.95 5.29 16.81
CA THR A 163 -5.75 4.65 18.11
C THR A 163 -5.80 3.14 17.95
N GLU A 164 -5.61 2.38 19.02
CA GLU A 164 -5.76 0.93 19.01
C GLU A 164 -7.18 0.49 18.63
N GLU A 165 -8.18 1.30 18.94
CA GLU A 165 -9.59 1.03 18.60
C GLU A 165 -9.94 1.36 17.15
N SER A 166 -8.98 1.92 16.39
CA SER A 166 -9.21 2.28 14.99
C SER A 166 -9.31 1.05 14.11
N VAL A 167 -10.06 1.19 13.03
CA VAL A 167 -10.20 0.17 11.99
C VAL A 167 -9.99 0.79 10.61
N ILE A 168 -9.40 0.04 9.69
CA ILE A 168 -9.36 0.36 8.28
C ILE A 168 -10.53 -0.35 7.62
N ASN A 169 -11.45 0.40 7.05
CA ASN A 169 -12.53 -0.13 6.21
C ASN A 169 -12.18 0.06 4.75
N PHE A 170 -12.36 -0.97 3.96
CA PHE A 170 -12.23 -0.87 2.52
C PHE A 170 -13.57 -0.54 1.88
N GLY A 171 -13.54 0.33 0.90
CA GLY A 171 -14.73 0.75 0.18
C GLY A 171 -15.25 -0.31 -0.80
N LYS A 172 -16.15 0.13 -1.66
CA LYS A 172 -16.78 -0.69 -2.71
C LYS A 172 -16.64 0.00 -4.06
N GLY A 173 -16.26 -0.75 -5.08
CA GLY A 173 -16.16 -0.19 -6.44
C GLY A 173 -15.42 -1.11 -7.39
N ASN A 174 -15.32 -0.70 -8.65
CA ASN A 174 -14.55 -1.40 -9.67
C ASN A 174 -13.05 -1.02 -9.59
N ILE A 175 -12.52 -1.09 -8.37
CA ILE A 175 -11.17 -0.69 -8.01
C ILE A 175 -10.48 -1.90 -7.39
N PHE A 176 -9.31 -2.23 -7.89
CA PHE A 176 -8.42 -3.19 -7.27
C PHE A 176 -7.37 -2.46 -6.46
N ILE A 177 -7.04 -3.00 -5.31
CA ILE A 177 -5.90 -2.57 -4.51
C ILE A 177 -4.93 -3.73 -4.30
N SER A 178 -3.67 -3.40 -4.10
CA SER A 178 -2.62 -4.39 -3.82
C SER A 178 -1.52 -3.78 -2.96
N GLY A 179 -0.83 -4.63 -2.19
CA GLY A 179 0.34 -4.23 -1.43
C GLY A 179 0.10 -3.06 -0.47
N MET A 180 -1.07 -3.01 0.18
CA MET A 180 -1.33 -1.97 1.17
C MET A 180 -0.55 -2.25 2.43
N ASN A 181 0.33 -1.30 2.79
CA ASN A 181 1.17 -1.37 3.98
C ASN A 181 1.06 -0.08 4.79
N ARG A 182 1.17 -0.22 6.12
CA ARG A 182 1.35 0.90 7.04
C ARG A 182 2.67 0.73 7.78
N THR A 183 3.50 1.74 7.76
CA THR A 183 4.76 1.78 8.51
C THR A 183 4.71 2.93 9.53
N VAL A 184 5.35 2.75 10.70
CA VAL A 184 5.38 3.75 11.79
C VAL A 184 6.45 4.82 11.62
N THR A 185 6.92 4.98 10.40
CA THR A 185 7.89 6.01 10.02
C THR A 185 7.34 6.89 8.92
N THR A 186 7.78 8.15 8.90
CA THR A 186 7.53 9.04 7.76
C THR A 186 8.36 8.61 6.56
N THR A 187 7.85 8.87 5.37
CA THR A 187 8.53 8.55 4.12
C THR A 187 8.99 9.85 3.46
N ASP A 188 10.26 9.90 3.08
CA ASP A 188 10.84 10.94 2.24
C ASP A 188 10.72 10.60 0.75
N MET A 189 11.12 11.54 -0.11
CA MET A 189 11.01 11.40 -1.57
C MET A 189 11.84 10.23 -2.13
N ASN A 190 13.05 10.00 -1.61
CA ASN A 190 13.91 8.91 -2.09
C ASN A 190 13.33 7.55 -1.70
N THR A 191 12.85 7.44 -0.46
CA THR A 191 12.17 6.23 0.03
C THR A 191 10.87 5.98 -0.74
N ALA A 192 10.07 7.01 -1.03
CA ALA A 192 8.85 6.89 -1.83
C ALA A 192 9.15 6.38 -3.26
N LEU A 193 10.20 6.92 -3.89
CA LEU A 193 10.65 6.46 -5.20
C LEU A 193 11.11 4.99 -5.17
N ASN A 194 11.91 4.61 -4.18
CA ASN A 194 12.39 3.23 -4.03
C ASN A 194 11.22 2.24 -3.80
N LYS A 195 10.22 2.62 -3.02
CA LYS A 195 9.00 1.83 -2.81
C LYS A 195 8.22 1.65 -4.12
N TYR A 196 8.06 2.70 -4.90
CA TYR A 196 7.46 2.63 -6.23
C TYR A 196 8.25 1.70 -7.17
N LEU A 197 9.58 1.89 -7.26
CA LEU A 197 10.46 1.09 -8.13
C LEU A 197 10.53 -0.38 -7.70
N SER A 198 10.28 -0.70 -6.44
CA SER A 198 10.19 -2.09 -5.98
C SER A 198 8.96 -2.83 -6.50
N GLY A 199 8.03 -2.11 -7.13
CA GLY A 199 6.87 -2.66 -7.81
C GLY A 199 5.74 -3.12 -6.89
N ASN A 200 4.65 -3.55 -7.51
CA ASN A 200 3.49 -4.10 -6.80
C ASN A 200 3.87 -5.43 -6.13
N ALA A 201 3.72 -5.52 -4.82
CA ALA A 201 4.20 -6.62 -3.96
C ALA A 201 3.76 -8.04 -4.38
N GLY A 202 2.79 -8.17 -5.29
CA GLY A 202 2.36 -9.46 -5.85
C GLY A 202 3.27 -10.03 -6.96
N LEU A 203 4.25 -9.26 -7.43
CA LEU A 203 4.98 -9.60 -8.67
C LEU A 203 6.52 -9.59 -8.52
N LYS A 204 7.04 -9.62 -7.30
CA LYS A 204 8.52 -9.59 -7.10
C LYS A 204 9.29 -10.72 -7.80
N TRP A 205 8.63 -11.82 -8.14
CA TRP A 205 9.25 -12.96 -8.83
C TRP A 205 9.22 -12.85 -10.36
N THR A 206 8.37 -11.99 -10.94
CA THR A 206 8.23 -11.87 -12.40
C THR A 206 9.25 -10.97 -13.06
N ASN A 207 10.01 -10.18 -12.27
CA ASN A 207 11.01 -9.27 -12.79
C ASN A 207 12.44 -9.86 -12.81
N TYR A 208 12.63 -11.08 -12.31
CA TYR A 208 13.90 -11.77 -12.33
C TYR A 208 13.82 -12.93 -13.32
N GLY A 209 14.52 -12.80 -14.44
CA GLY A 209 14.82 -13.93 -15.31
C GLY A 209 16.04 -14.66 -14.79
N VAL A 210 16.01 -15.98 -14.68
CA VAL A 210 17.19 -16.81 -14.42
C VAL A 210 17.54 -17.53 -15.70
N SER A 211 18.75 -17.27 -16.21
CA SER A 211 19.30 -17.98 -17.35
C SER A 211 20.58 -18.73 -16.94
N LEU A 212 20.75 -19.93 -17.44
CA LEU A 212 21.96 -20.72 -17.30
C LEU A 212 22.64 -20.81 -18.64
N SER A 213 23.85 -20.24 -18.75
CA SER A 213 24.67 -20.35 -19.96
C SER A 213 25.82 -21.32 -19.76
N LEU A 214 25.99 -22.25 -20.71
CA LEU A 214 27.14 -23.14 -20.76
C LEU A 214 28.18 -22.56 -21.72
N PHE A 215 29.39 -22.34 -21.21
CA PHE A 215 30.53 -21.86 -22.02
C PHE A 215 31.53 -22.97 -22.24
N LYS A 216 32.05 -23.07 -23.45
CA LYS A 216 33.23 -23.86 -23.81
C LYS A 216 34.18 -22.98 -24.59
N ASP A 217 35.43 -22.91 -24.14
CA ASP A 217 36.49 -22.08 -24.75
C ASP A 217 36.06 -20.59 -24.86
N ASN A 218 35.43 -20.04 -23.80
CA ASN A 218 34.87 -18.70 -23.74
C ASN A 218 33.76 -18.41 -24.78
N LYS A 219 33.22 -19.44 -25.42
CA LYS A 219 32.05 -19.31 -26.34
C LYS A 219 30.84 -19.93 -25.68
N GLU A 220 29.74 -19.17 -25.65
CA GLU A 220 28.46 -19.67 -25.18
C GLU A 220 27.97 -20.77 -26.10
N GLN A 221 27.75 -21.97 -25.55
CA GLN A 221 27.30 -23.15 -26.31
C GLN A 221 25.79 -23.34 -26.21
N LYS A 222 25.24 -23.06 -25.05
CA LYS A 222 23.80 -23.15 -24.80
C LYS A 222 23.37 -22.15 -23.74
N ASN A 223 22.19 -21.58 -23.92
CA ASN A 223 21.48 -20.76 -22.94
C ASN A 223 20.13 -21.39 -22.62
N PHE A 224 19.86 -21.56 -21.33
CA PHE A 224 18.57 -22.07 -20.83
C PHE A 224 17.93 -20.97 -20.03
N ASN A 225 16.83 -20.41 -20.51
CA ASN A 225 15.97 -19.54 -19.74
C ASN A 225 15.12 -20.42 -18.83
N LEU A 226 15.26 -20.30 -17.52
CA LEU A 226 14.53 -21.11 -16.55
C LEU A 226 13.15 -20.51 -16.24
N PHE A 227 13.00 -19.18 -16.28
CA PHE A 227 11.75 -18.40 -16.23
C PHE A 227 11.99 -16.91 -16.51
#